data_ba1624a302492d88e4113e343ba766d9
#
_entry.id   ba1624a302492d88e4113e343ba766d9
#
_cell.length_a   1.000
_cell.length_b   1.000
_cell.length_c   1.000
_cell.angle_alpha   90.00
_cell.angle_beta   90.00
_cell.angle_gamma   90.00
#
_symmetry.space_group_name_H-M   'P 1'
#
loop_
_entity.id
_entity.type
_entity.pdbx_description
1 polymer ?
#
loop_
_entity_poly.entity_id
_entity_poly.type
_entity_poly.pdbx_seq_one_letter_code
_entity_poly.pdbx_strand_id
1 'polypeptide(L)'
;YTAAMGPWLATLSLPALFGVVAGFFVGVSALSSALGLLGERLFAARRIWSVPLDPGQVRFELVGNLAYLGVQIAAFVAAIHLGWLRFGEASWAPTFAALYLGFMVLYYGLHRALHQRALVRFHRWHHRSRVTTPFSGQSMSVVEALGWAGCYLIPAVLYGAFFPLSAEGVCAYLAFNVFGNVFGHANFDPTT
;
A
#
# COMPACT_ATOMS: atom_id res chain seq x y z
N TYR A 1 3.69 26.42 14.83
CA TYR A 1 4.96 26.03 14.20
C TYR A 1 5.02 24.50 14.18
N THR A 2 4.43 23.86 13.19
CA THR A 2 4.70 22.44 12.89
C THR A 2 5.95 22.46 12.01
N ALA A 3 7.10 22.08 12.57
CA ALA A 3 8.29 21.83 11.77
C ALA A 3 7.92 20.85 10.66
N ALA A 4 8.13 21.24 9.40
CA ALA A 4 7.81 20.39 8.26
C ALA A 4 8.53 19.03 8.41
N MET A 5 7.79 17.94 8.51
CA MET A 5 8.37 16.61 8.75
C MET A 5 9.26 16.10 7.60
N GLY A 6 9.27 16.79 6.46
CA GLY A 6 9.94 16.29 5.25
C GLY A 6 11.46 16.33 5.26
N PRO A 7 12.11 17.46 5.53
CA PRO A 7 13.57 17.58 5.37
C PRO A 7 14.39 16.68 6.28
N TRP A 8 13.89 16.34 7.50
CA TRP A 8 14.62 15.51 8.44
C TRP A 8 14.75 14.04 8.01
N LEU A 9 13.81 13.53 7.21
CA LEU A 9 13.90 12.14 6.71
C LEU A 9 15.19 11.89 5.95
N ALA A 10 15.67 12.88 5.18
CA ALA A 10 16.92 12.78 4.42
C ALA A 10 18.18 12.84 5.32
N THR A 11 18.05 13.29 6.58
CA THR A 11 19.16 13.38 7.54
C THR A 11 19.30 12.17 8.44
N LEU A 12 18.33 11.24 8.38
CA LEU A 12 18.36 10.03 9.20
C LEU A 12 19.46 9.07 8.76
N SER A 13 20.08 8.40 9.73
CA SER A 13 20.91 7.22 9.43
C SER A 13 20.05 6.13 8.78
N LEU A 14 20.66 5.29 7.96
CA LEU A 14 19.93 4.22 7.26
C LEU A 14 19.10 3.31 8.20
N PRO A 15 19.62 2.86 9.37
CA PRO A 15 18.79 2.10 10.34
C PRO A 15 17.60 2.91 10.88
N ALA A 16 17.77 4.20 11.17
CA ALA A 16 16.69 5.05 11.67
C ALA A 16 15.62 5.27 10.58
N LEU A 17 16.03 5.54 9.34
CA LEU A 17 15.13 5.66 8.19
C LEU A 17 14.34 4.36 7.97
N PHE A 18 15.04 3.20 8.03
CA PHE A 18 14.37 1.91 7.94
C PHE A 18 13.32 1.74 9.05
N GLY A 19 13.66 2.08 10.29
CA GLY A 19 12.72 2.00 11.42
C GLY A 19 11.48 2.87 11.22
N VAL A 20 11.64 4.10 10.74
CA VAL A 20 10.53 5.03 10.47
C VAL A 20 9.63 4.50 9.35
N VAL A 21 10.22 4.12 8.21
CA VAL A 21 9.47 3.62 7.05
C VAL A 21 8.78 2.29 7.37
N ALA A 22 9.48 1.37 8.05
CA ALA A 22 8.90 0.09 8.47
C ALA A 22 7.77 0.30 9.47
N GLY A 23 7.96 1.17 10.47
CA GLY A 23 6.92 1.53 11.44
C GLY A 23 5.66 2.08 10.77
N PHE A 24 5.83 2.94 9.78
CA PHE A 24 4.70 3.47 9.02
C PHE A 24 3.95 2.36 8.26
N PHE A 25 4.62 1.59 7.40
CA PHE A 25 3.96 0.56 6.58
C PHE A 25 3.33 -0.54 7.42
N VAL A 26 4.04 -1.05 8.43
CA VAL A 26 3.52 -2.08 9.35
C VAL A 26 2.36 -1.52 10.16
N GLY A 27 2.48 -0.31 10.69
CA GLY A 27 1.43 0.34 11.50
C GLY A 27 0.15 0.57 10.70
N VAL A 28 0.25 1.14 9.50
CA VAL A 28 -0.91 1.38 8.62
C VAL A 28 -1.55 0.05 8.18
N SER A 29 -0.75 -0.94 7.80
CA SER A 29 -1.27 -2.26 7.40
C SER A 29 -1.93 -3.00 8.57
N ALA A 30 -1.34 -2.97 9.76
CA ALA A 30 -1.92 -3.59 10.95
C ALA A 30 -3.23 -2.90 11.36
N LEU A 31 -3.25 -1.56 11.36
CA LEU A 31 -4.44 -0.79 11.71
C LEU A 31 -5.58 -1.03 10.71
N SER A 32 -5.30 -0.97 9.40
CA SER A 32 -6.31 -1.20 8.37
C SER A 32 -6.86 -2.63 8.43
N SER A 33 -6.00 -3.64 8.64
CA SER A 33 -6.43 -5.03 8.79
C SER A 33 -7.26 -5.24 10.07
N ALA A 34 -6.87 -4.62 11.19
CA ALA A 34 -7.64 -4.69 12.43
C ALA A 34 -9.03 -4.06 12.28
N LEU A 35 -9.12 -2.91 11.62
CA LEU A 35 -10.41 -2.26 11.33
C LEU A 35 -11.23 -3.07 10.31
N GLY A 36 -10.60 -3.69 9.32
CA GLY A 36 -11.27 -4.62 8.40
C GLY A 36 -11.87 -5.82 9.12
N LEU A 37 -11.12 -6.45 10.04
CA LEU A 37 -11.62 -7.55 10.88
C LEU A 37 -12.73 -7.10 11.83
N LEU A 38 -12.63 -5.89 12.37
CA LEU A 38 -13.71 -5.31 13.19
C LEU A 38 -14.97 -5.10 12.33
N GLY A 39 -14.81 -4.57 11.11
CA GLY A 39 -15.91 -4.41 10.16
C GLY A 39 -16.60 -5.74 9.83
N GLU A 40 -15.83 -6.80 9.56
CA GLU A 40 -16.39 -8.14 9.32
C GLU A 40 -17.19 -8.69 10.50
N ARG A 41 -16.83 -8.33 11.73
CA ARG A 41 -17.59 -8.70 12.95
C ARG A 41 -18.85 -7.86 13.10
N LEU A 42 -18.75 -6.54 12.94
CA LEU A 42 -19.88 -5.61 13.09
C LEU A 42 -20.94 -5.82 12.01
N PHE A 43 -20.51 -6.14 10.79
CA PHE A 43 -21.38 -6.39 9.64
C PHE A 43 -21.51 -7.89 9.30
N ALA A 44 -21.41 -8.76 10.28
CA ALA A 44 -21.45 -10.21 10.07
C ALA A 44 -22.70 -10.71 9.33
N ALA A 45 -23.84 -10.04 9.50
CA ALA A 45 -25.08 -10.32 8.78
C ALA A 45 -25.06 -9.88 7.30
N ARG A 46 -24.07 -9.08 6.91
CA ARG A 46 -23.89 -8.50 5.56
C ARG A 46 -22.65 -9.03 4.87
N ARG A 47 -22.28 -10.28 5.17
CA ARG A 47 -21.15 -10.94 4.51
C ARG A 47 -21.42 -11.18 3.04
N ILE A 48 -20.43 -10.85 2.20
CA ILE A 48 -20.47 -11.09 0.75
C ILE A 48 -20.32 -12.60 0.46
N TRP A 49 -19.38 -13.25 1.16
CA TRP A 49 -19.12 -14.67 1.03
C TRP A 49 -19.46 -15.40 2.32
N SER A 50 -20.38 -16.38 2.23
CA SER A 50 -20.79 -17.22 3.37
C SER A 50 -20.00 -18.54 3.48
N VAL A 51 -19.08 -18.79 2.53
CA VAL A 51 -18.26 -20.01 2.52
C VAL A 51 -17.26 -19.97 3.69
N PRO A 52 -17.05 -21.10 4.41
CA PRO A 52 -16.04 -21.17 5.46
C PRO A 52 -14.66 -20.86 4.94
N LEU A 53 -13.91 -20.06 5.72
CA LEU A 53 -12.53 -19.72 5.41
C LEU A 53 -11.62 -20.94 5.64
N ASP A 54 -10.83 -21.29 4.62
CA ASP A 54 -9.80 -22.31 4.75
C ASP A 54 -8.67 -21.79 5.67
N PRO A 55 -8.33 -22.49 6.77
CA PRO A 55 -7.21 -22.08 7.64
C PRO A 55 -5.88 -21.92 6.90
N GLY A 56 -5.64 -22.68 5.85
CA GLY A 56 -4.46 -22.56 4.99
C GLY A 56 -4.42 -21.26 4.21
N GLN A 57 -5.58 -20.67 3.91
CA GLN A 57 -5.68 -19.42 3.18
C GLN A 57 -5.07 -18.25 3.98
N VAL A 58 -5.43 -18.09 5.25
CA VAL A 58 -4.88 -17.01 6.10
C VAL A 58 -3.36 -17.08 6.17
N ARG A 59 -2.82 -18.30 6.31
CA ARG A 59 -1.36 -18.48 6.38
C ARG A 59 -0.67 -18.00 5.11
N PHE A 60 -1.17 -18.37 3.94
CA PHE A 60 -0.53 -17.95 2.69
C PHE A 60 -0.75 -16.45 2.43
N GLU A 61 -1.88 -15.88 2.83
CA GLU A 61 -2.13 -14.45 2.74
C GLU A 61 -1.14 -13.65 3.60
N LEU A 62 -0.86 -14.09 4.83
CA LEU A 62 0.14 -13.47 5.68
C LEU A 62 1.54 -13.53 5.08
N VAL A 63 1.92 -14.64 4.42
CA VAL A 63 3.19 -14.73 3.70
C VAL A 63 3.24 -13.72 2.54
N GLY A 64 2.16 -13.59 1.78
CA GLY A 64 2.06 -12.59 0.71
C GLY A 64 2.12 -11.14 1.24
N ASN A 65 1.49 -10.87 2.39
CA ASN A 65 1.58 -9.57 3.06
C ASN A 65 3.01 -9.24 3.50
N LEU A 66 3.74 -10.21 4.05
CA LEU A 66 5.15 -10.01 4.41
C LEU A 66 6.01 -9.70 3.18
N ALA A 67 5.76 -10.38 2.06
CA ALA A 67 6.44 -10.08 0.80
C ALA A 67 6.13 -8.65 0.32
N TYR A 68 4.84 -8.26 0.33
CA TYR A 68 4.43 -6.90 0.01
C TYR A 68 5.10 -5.87 0.91
N LEU A 69 4.98 -6.00 2.23
CA LEU A 69 5.59 -5.08 3.20
C LEU A 69 7.10 -4.96 3.02
N GLY A 70 7.79 -6.09 2.90
CA GLY A 70 9.24 -6.10 2.71
C GLY A 70 9.67 -5.34 1.46
N VAL A 71 8.97 -5.53 0.34
CA VAL A 71 9.25 -4.82 -0.91
C VAL A 71 8.95 -3.33 -0.78
N GLN A 72 7.79 -2.94 -0.22
CA GLN A 72 7.45 -1.52 -0.06
C GLN A 72 8.44 -0.80 0.84
N ILE A 73 8.77 -1.39 2.00
CA ILE A 73 9.73 -0.81 2.94
C ILE A 73 11.09 -0.62 2.26
N ALA A 74 11.62 -1.66 1.61
CA ALA A 74 12.91 -1.60 0.93
C ALA A 74 12.92 -0.54 -0.19
N ALA A 75 11.86 -0.48 -1.01
CA ALA A 75 11.75 0.45 -2.12
C ALA A 75 11.67 1.91 -1.64
N PHE A 76 10.87 2.21 -0.61
CA PHE A 76 10.78 3.56 -0.06
C PHE A 76 12.04 3.99 0.68
N VAL A 77 12.65 3.10 1.48
CA VAL A 77 13.95 3.38 2.12
C VAL A 77 15.01 3.70 1.06
N ALA A 78 15.10 2.90 0.00
CA ALA A 78 16.04 3.15 -1.08
C ALA A 78 15.74 4.48 -1.80
N ALA A 79 14.48 4.76 -2.12
CA ALA A 79 14.11 5.98 -2.83
C ALA A 79 14.39 7.26 -2.01
N ILE A 80 14.19 7.22 -0.69
CA ILE A 80 14.51 8.34 0.20
C ILE A 80 16.04 8.47 0.34
N HIS A 81 16.73 7.37 0.63
CA HIS A 81 18.18 7.36 0.84
C HIS A 81 18.96 7.81 -0.38
N LEU A 82 18.49 7.44 -1.59
CA LEU A 82 19.10 7.85 -2.87
C LEU A 82 18.69 9.27 -3.31
N GLY A 83 17.85 9.95 -2.54
CA GLY A 83 17.39 11.32 -2.86
C GLY A 83 16.40 11.40 -4.03
N TRP A 84 15.75 10.29 -4.39
CA TRP A 84 14.73 10.28 -5.45
C TRP A 84 13.43 10.94 -5.00
N LEU A 85 13.13 10.88 -3.70
CA LEU A 85 11.99 11.59 -3.09
C LEU A 85 12.51 12.88 -2.45
N ARG A 86 12.18 14.01 -3.07
CA ARG A 86 12.64 15.34 -2.61
C ARG A 86 11.58 16.00 -1.73
N PHE A 87 11.73 15.80 -0.42
CA PHE A 87 10.87 16.43 0.57
C PHE A 87 11.24 17.88 0.84
N GLY A 88 10.25 18.73 1.12
CA GLY A 88 10.42 20.13 1.44
C GLY A 88 9.18 20.72 2.10
N GLU A 89 9.21 22.03 2.31
CA GLU A 89 8.03 22.77 2.78
C GLU A 89 7.00 22.86 1.66
N ALA A 90 5.95 22.05 1.78
CA ALA A 90 4.87 21.99 0.81
C ALA A 90 3.54 21.64 1.49
N SER A 91 2.45 22.09 0.90
CA SER A 91 1.11 21.69 1.34
C SER A 91 0.86 20.21 1.06
N TRP A 92 0.22 19.52 2.00
CA TRP A 92 -0.08 18.09 1.88
C TRP A 92 -1.08 17.80 0.76
N ALA A 93 -2.09 18.66 0.56
CA ALA A 93 -3.19 18.39 -0.35
C ALA A 93 -2.79 18.30 -1.83
N PRO A 94 -2.00 19.22 -2.42
CA PRO A 94 -1.48 19.07 -3.78
C PRO A 94 -0.60 17.83 -3.95
N THR A 95 0.28 17.53 -2.97
CA THR A 95 1.09 16.32 -2.99
C THR A 95 0.21 15.07 -3.01
N PHE A 96 -0.75 14.94 -2.09
CA PHE A 96 -1.70 13.84 -2.05
C PHE A 96 -2.44 13.68 -3.38
N ALA A 97 -3.05 14.76 -3.89
CA ALA A 97 -3.87 14.72 -5.09
C ALA A 97 -3.07 14.29 -6.33
N ALA A 98 -1.87 14.87 -6.52
CA ALA A 98 -1.02 14.54 -7.66
C ALA A 98 -0.55 13.07 -7.61
N LEU A 99 -0.11 12.60 -6.44
CA LEU A 99 0.34 11.21 -6.28
C LEU A 99 -0.81 10.22 -6.46
N TYR A 100 -1.99 10.53 -5.91
CA TYR A 100 -3.17 9.69 -6.03
C TYR A 100 -3.65 9.58 -7.48
N LEU A 101 -3.74 10.68 -8.19
CA LEU A 101 -4.14 10.67 -9.61
C LEU A 101 -3.12 9.91 -10.48
N GLY A 102 -1.83 10.14 -10.26
CA GLY A 102 -0.77 9.40 -10.95
C GLY A 102 -0.82 7.89 -10.65
N PHE A 103 -1.04 7.54 -9.38
CA PHE A 103 -1.23 6.16 -8.97
C PHE A 103 -2.42 5.52 -9.67
N MET A 104 -3.58 6.16 -9.74
CA MET A 104 -4.78 5.60 -10.35
C MET A 104 -4.56 5.21 -11.82
N VAL A 105 -3.81 6.03 -12.57
CA VAL A 105 -3.44 5.73 -13.96
C VAL A 105 -2.53 4.50 -14.03
N LEU A 106 -1.48 4.45 -13.20
CA LEU A 106 -0.54 3.33 -13.18
C LEU A 106 -1.17 2.06 -12.62
N TYR A 107 -2.01 2.19 -11.60
CA TYR A 107 -2.81 1.09 -11.03
C TYR A 107 -3.63 0.41 -12.12
N TYR A 108 -4.43 1.17 -12.86
CA TYR A 108 -5.25 0.60 -13.93
C TYR A 108 -4.38 -0.09 -14.98
N GLY A 109 -3.31 0.56 -15.42
CA GLY A 109 -2.39 0.00 -16.43
C GLY A 109 -1.71 -1.29 -15.97
N LEU A 110 -1.13 -1.28 -14.76
CA LEU A 110 -0.46 -2.45 -14.18
C LEU A 110 -1.45 -3.59 -13.95
N HIS A 111 -2.58 -3.32 -13.29
CA HIS A 111 -3.57 -4.35 -13.00
C HIS A 111 -4.09 -5.02 -14.27
N ARG A 112 -4.42 -4.22 -15.29
CA ARG A 112 -4.82 -4.73 -16.60
C ARG A 112 -3.71 -5.57 -17.26
N ALA A 113 -2.45 -5.14 -17.16
CA ALA A 113 -1.31 -5.87 -17.69
C ALA A 113 -1.09 -7.21 -16.96
N LEU A 114 -1.27 -7.24 -15.63
CA LEU A 114 -1.15 -8.44 -14.82
C LEU A 114 -2.18 -9.52 -15.20
N HIS A 115 -3.32 -9.16 -15.76
CA HIS A 115 -4.30 -10.10 -16.31
C HIS A 115 -3.95 -10.63 -17.72
N GLN A 116 -2.89 -10.14 -18.37
CA GLN A 116 -2.45 -10.68 -19.65
C GLN A 116 -1.73 -12.03 -19.48
N ARG A 117 -1.80 -12.89 -20.51
CA ARG A 117 -1.24 -14.27 -20.49
C ARG A 117 0.22 -14.35 -20.00
N ALA A 118 1.05 -13.37 -20.39
CA ALA A 118 2.47 -13.35 -20.03
C ALA A 118 2.71 -13.05 -18.53
N LEU A 119 1.85 -12.23 -17.90
CA LEU A 119 2.06 -11.69 -16.56
C LEU A 119 1.14 -12.31 -15.50
N VAL A 120 0.03 -12.95 -15.89
CA VAL A 120 -0.95 -13.52 -14.96
C VAL A 120 -0.34 -14.52 -13.97
N ARG A 121 0.76 -15.18 -14.34
CA ARG A 121 1.48 -16.11 -13.45
C ARG A 121 1.96 -15.44 -12.16
N PHE A 122 2.30 -14.14 -12.19
CA PHE A 122 2.73 -13.38 -11.03
C PHE A 122 1.55 -12.90 -10.18
N HIS A 123 0.40 -12.67 -10.83
CA HIS A 123 -0.83 -12.18 -10.20
C HIS A 123 -1.71 -13.33 -9.65
N ARG A 124 -1.47 -14.57 -10.05
CA ARG A 124 -2.19 -15.75 -9.54
C ARG A 124 -2.08 -15.94 -8.04
N TRP A 125 -1.00 -15.44 -7.41
CA TRP A 125 -0.87 -15.46 -5.97
C TRP A 125 -1.99 -14.66 -5.31
N HIS A 126 -2.24 -13.44 -5.78
CA HIS A 126 -3.31 -12.57 -5.30
C HIS A 126 -4.69 -13.22 -5.47
N HIS A 127 -4.98 -13.80 -6.62
CA HIS A 127 -6.24 -14.48 -6.91
C HIS A 127 -6.39 -15.89 -6.29
N ARG A 128 -5.44 -16.33 -5.47
CA ARG A 128 -5.53 -17.61 -4.77
C ARG A 128 -6.53 -17.58 -3.62
N SER A 129 -6.81 -16.41 -3.05
CA SER A 129 -7.82 -16.22 -2.00
C SER A 129 -9.21 -16.49 -2.56
N ARG A 130 -9.87 -17.53 -2.05
CA ARG A 130 -11.23 -17.92 -2.49
C ARG A 130 -12.30 -17.10 -1.80
N VAL A 131 -12.07 -16.73 -0.56
CA VAL A 131 -12.88 -15.83 0.25
C VAL A 131 -12.05 -14.61 0.53
N THR A 132 -12.55 -13.43 0.19
CA THR A 132 -11.83 -12.19 0.49
C THR A 132 -11.75 -11.99 2.00
N THR A 133 -10.61 -11.50 2.47
CA THR A 133 -10.32 -11.16 3.87
C THR A 133 -9.58 -9.83 3.91
N PRO A 134 -9.49 -9.16 5.06
CA PRO A 134 -8.66 -7.95 5.19
C PRO A 134 -7.18 -8.15 4.87
N PHE A 135 -6.73 -9.40 4.76
CA PHE A 135 -5.34 -9.73 4.39
C PHE A 135 -5.16 -9.99 2.89
N SER A 136 -6.24 -10.36 2.18
CA SER A 136 -6.14 -10.76 0.77
C SER A 136 -5.71 -9.63 -0.14
N GLY A 137 -6.08 -8.39 0.15
CA GLY A 137 -5.73 -7.22 -0.66
C GLY A 137 -4.23 -6.97 -0.79
N GLN A 138 -3.47 -7.22 0.26
CA GLN A 138 -2.01 -7.07 0.28
C GLN A 138 -1.25 -8.37 0.05
N SER A 139 -1.96 -9.50 -0.13
CA SER A 139 -1.34 -10.81 -0.36
C SER A 139 -0.95 -10.96 -1.81
N MET A 140 0.34 -10.85 -2.11
CA MET A 140 0.85 -10.90 -3.48
C MET A 140 2.24 -11.52 -3.59
N SER A 141 2.64 -11.84 -4.82
CA SER A 141 4.00 -12.29 -5.10
C SER A 141 5.00 -11.12 -5.01
N VAL A 142 6.28 -11.43 -4.80
CA VAL A 142 7.36 -10.41 -4.79
C VAL A 142 7.39 -9.63 -6.10
N VAL A 143 7.20 -10.29 -7.25
CA VAL A 143 7.23 -9.62 -8.56
C VAL A 143 6.06 -8.64 -8.69
N GLU A 144 4.89 -9.03 -8.24
CA GLU A 144 3.72 -8.16 -8.22
C GLU A 144 3.93 -6.98 -7.25
N ALA A 145 4.46 -7.25 -6.05
CA ALA A 145 4.78 -6.21 -5.06
C ALA A 145 5.77 -5.16 -5.59
N LEU A 146 6.76 -5.57 -6.41
CA LEU A 146 7.67 -4.65 -7.11
C LEU A 146 6.93 -3.77 -8.13
N GLY A 147 5.98 -4.34 -8.87
CA GLY A 147 5.11 -3.56 -9.76
C GLY A 147 4.32 -2.50 -9.00
N TRP A 148 3.74 -2.86 -7.86
CA TRP A 148 3.01 -1.92 -7.00
C TRP A 148 3.93 -0.87 -6.37
N ALA A 149 5.16 -1.24 -5.95
CA ALA A 149 6.14 -0.26 -5.50
C ALA A 149 6.44 0.79 -6.59
N GLY A 150 6.55 0.35 -7.84
CA GLY A 150 6.67 1.27 -8.99
C GLY A 150 5.46 2.19 -9.13
N CYS A 151 4.23 1.66 -9.00
CA CYS A 151 3.02 2.48 -9.05
C CYS A 151 2.95 3.52 -7.94
N TYR A 152 3.49 3.25 -6.76
CA TYR A 152 3.57 4.22 -5.67
C TYR A 152 4.69 5.26 -5.88
N LEU A 153 5.87 4.82 -6.33
CA LEU A 153 7.07 5.66 -6.37
C LEU A 153 7.14 6.53 -7.63
N ILE A 154 6.72 6.02 -8.80
CA ILE A 154 6.84 6.77 -10.05
C ILE A 154 6.12 8.13 -9.98
N PRO A 155 4.85 8.24 -9.52
CA PRO A 155 4.20 9.54 -9.37
C PRO A 155 4.94 10.46 -8.40
N ALA A 156 5.47 9.91 -7.29
CA ALA A 156 6.18 10.68 -6.30
C ALA A 156 7.52 11.22 -6.83
N VAL A 157 8.28 10.41 -7.57
CA VAL A 157 9.53 10.83 -8.22
C VAL A 157 9.26 11.87 -9.30
N LEU A 158 8.24 11.66 -10.15
CA LEU A 158 7.89 12.60 -11.21
C LEU A 158 7.41 13.94 -10.64
N TYR A 159 6.51 13.93 -9.67
CA TYR A 159 6.06 15.15 -9.00
C TYR A 159 7.23 15.85 -8.29
N GLY A 160 8.04 15.07 -7.53
CA GLY A 160 9.20 15.58 -6.82
C GLY A 160 10.30 16.16 -7.73
N ALA A 161 10.30 15.86 -9.03
CA ALA A 161 11.20 16.47 -9.99
C ALA A 161 10.92 17.98 -10.21
N PHE A 162 9.67 18.39 -10.04
CA PHE A 162 9.22 19.76 -10.30
C PHE A 162 8.84 20.52 -9.03
N PHE A 163 8.32 19.83 -8.01
CA PHE A 163 7.77 20.41 -6.79
C PHE A 163 8.28 19.65 -5.57
N PRO A 164 8.52 20.31 -4.42
CA PRO A 164 8.84 19.60 -3.19
C PRO A 164 7.65 18.74 -2.74
N LEU A 165 7.95 17.55 -2.20
CA LEU A 165 6.96 16.66 -1.62
C LEU A 165 6.67 17.06 -0.17
N SER A 166 5.39 17.13 0.22
CA SER A 166 4.99 17.12 1.62
C SER A 166 5.07 15.69 2.16
N ALA A 167 5.74 15.48 3.29
CA ALA A 167 5.79 14.17 3.94
C ALA A 167 4.38 13.72 4.40
N GLU A 168 3.58 14.64 4.91
CA GLU A 168 2.20 14.42 5.32
C GLU A 168 1.34 14.00 4.12
N GLY A 169 1.54 14.66 2.96
CA GLY A 169 0.84 14.32 1.72
C GLY A 169 1.20 12.93 1.22
N VAL A 170 2.48 12.55 1.27
CA VAL A 170 2.93 11.19 0.93
C VAL A 170 2.38 10.16 1.90
N CYS A 171 2.44 10.41 3.21
CA CYS A 171 1.88 9.51 4.23
C CYS A 171 0.37 9.34 4.06
N ALA A 172 -0.38 10.43 3.87
CA ALA A 172 -1.82 10.38 3.64
C ALA A 172 -2.17 9.58 2.38
N TYR A 173 -1.44 9.81 1.28
CA TYR A 173 -1.60 9.08 0.03
C TYR A 173 -1.37 7.57 0.18
N LEU A 174 -0.28 7.17 0.82
CA LEU A 174 0.05 5.76 1.05
C LEU A 174 -0.96 5.11 1.99
N ALA A 175 -1.31 5.77 3.11
CA ALA A 175 -2.31 5.28 4.04
C ALA A 175 -3.67 5.09 3.35
N PHE A 176 -4.12 6.08 2.57
CA PHE A 176 -5.38 6.01 1.83
C PHE A 176 -5.43 4.79 0.89
N ASN A 177 -4.34 4.53 0.16
CA ASN A 177 -4.26 3.37 -0.74
C ASN A 177 -4.24 2.03 0.02
N VAL A 178 -3.51 1.94 1.14
CA VAL A 178 -3.48 0.73 1.99
C VAL A 178 -4.87 0.44 2.56
N PHE A 179 -5.53 1.47 3.13
CA PHE A 179 -6.91 1.33 3.63
C PHE A 179 -7.88 0.94 2.52
N GLY A 180 -7.85 1.65 1.39
CA GLY A 180 -8.71 1.36 0.24
C GLY A 180 -8.55 -0.07 -0.27
N ASN A 181 -7.31 -0.57 -0.34
CA ASN A 181 -7.02 -1.94 -0.72
C ASN A 181 -7.58 -2.95 0.29
N VAL A 182 -7.32 -2.78 1.58
CA VAL A 182 -7.81 -3.68 2.64
C VAL A 182 -9.34 -3.68 2.68
N PHE A 183 -9.99 -2.51 2.68
CA PHE A 183 -11.45 -2.42 2.72
C PHE A 183 -12.11 -2.90 1.42
N GLY A 184 -11.48 -2.69 0.26
CA GLY A 184 -11.95 -3.23 -1.02
C GLY A 184 -11.93 -4.76 -1.10
N HIS A 185 -11.19 -5.43 -0.19
CA HIS A 185 -11.12 -6.89 -0.08
C HIS A 185 -11.79 -7.43 1.20
N ALA A 186 -12.31 -6.58 2.06
CA ALA A 186 -13.03 -7.04 3.25
C ALA A 186 -14.34 -7.74 2.86
N ASN A 187 -14.66 -8.82 3.60
CA ASN A 187 -15.80 -9.68 3.29
C ASN A 187 -17.13 -9.16 3.88
N PHE A 188 -17.42 -7.87 3.69
CA PHE A 188 -18.69 -7.29 4.10
C PHE A 188 -19.07 -6.09 3.23
N ASP A 189 -20.39 -5.81 3.15
CA ASP A 189 -20.93 -4.60 2.51
C ASP A 189 -21.56 -3.70 3.59
N PRO A 190 -20.99 -2.52 3.86
CA PRO A 190 -21.55 -1.59 4.85
C PRO A 190 -22.79 -0.83 4.33
N THR A 191 -23.11 -0.88 3.03
CA THR A 191 -24.10 -0.01 2.38
C THR A 191 -25.48 -0.62 2.21
N THR A 192 -25.64 -1.95 2.41
CA THR A 192 -26.93 -2.67 2.23
C THR A 192 -27.63 -3.03 3.53
#